data_0462311f190585c87886940c64396582
#
_entry.id   0462311f190585c87886940c64396582
#
_cell.length_a   1.000
_cell.length_b   1.000
_cell.length_c   1.000
_cell.angle_alpha   90.00
_cell.angle_beta   90.00
_cell.angle_gamma   90.00
#
_symmetry.space_group_name_H-M   'P 1'
#
loop_
_entity.id
_entity.type
_entity.pdbx_description
1 polymer ?
#
loop_
_entity_poly.entity_id
_entity_poly.type
_entity_poly.pdbx_seq_one_letter_code
_entity_poly.pdbx_strand_id
1 'polypeptide(L)'
;MSYDGEILNAKLKNINLLYKIYPVLEKFDKNNNGIISENAYFKNLYADEYIGAEEGACNGILFVLKGMININRINKNGGHTNLYNIEEGEFCHEALSCISNFESLNISGKSIQYSEICIIPIDIVKEYIMKDSDFLLYIYEDLHKKLSKVIKNKEKMIHESLETRLIKLLKSKNSKIIYATHSELAFELNSAREVVSRNLKNIEKRGFIRLERGKIIIIKDMNLYTG
;
A
#
# COMPACT_ATOMS: atom_id res chain seq x y z
N MET A 1 -17.49 -33.16 -12.71
CA MET A 1 -16.17 -32.47 -12.76
C MET A 1 -15.44 -32.87 -11.50
N SER A 2 -14.21 -33.35 -11.57
CA SER A 2 -13.49 -33.78 -10.39
C SER A 2 -12.97 -32.54 -9.63
N TYR A 3 -12.88 -32.60 -8.31
CA TYR A 3 -12.38 -31.57 -7.42
C TYR A 3 -11.01 -31.03 -7.89
N ASP A 4 -10.15 -31.89 -8.43
CA ASP A 4 -8.86 -31.53 -9.01
C ASP A 4 -8.97 -30.64 -10.26
N GLY A 5 -10.01 -30.79 -11.06
CA GLY A 5 -10.26 -29.95 -12.24
C GLY A 5 -10.66 -28.50 -11.89
N GLU A 6 -11.38 -28.30 -10.79
CA GLU A 6 -11.76 -26.96 -10.33
C GLU A 6 -10.58 -26.21 -9.73
N ILE A 7 -9.73 -26.88 -8.97
CA ILE A 7 -8.51 -26.30 -8.40
C ILE A 7 -7.54 -25.89 -9.53
N LEU A 8 -7.35 -26.75 -10.51
CA LEU A 8 -6.48 -26.46 -11.66
C LEU A 8 -6.98 -25.27 -12.47
N ASN A 9 -8.29 -25.19 -12.73
CA ASN A 9 -8.90 -24.07 -13.44
C ASN A 9 -8.79 -22.75 -12.66
N ALA A 10 -8.93 -22.77 -11.34
CA ALA A 10 -8.75 -21.60 -10.49
C ALA A 10 -7.28 -21.13 -10.51
N LYS A 11 -6.32 -22.03 -10.43
CA LYS A 11 -4.89 -21.71 -10.51
C LYS A 11 -4.53 -21.11 -11.87
N LEU A 12 -5.00 -21.68 -12.97
CA LEU A 12 -4.78 -21.14 -14.32
C LEU A 12 -5.35 -19.73 -14.50
N LYS A 13 -6.56 -19.48 -13.97
CA LYS A 13 -7.17 -18.16 -14.01
C LYS A 13 -6.31 -17.12 -13.26
N ASN A 14 -5.79 -17.46 -12.10
CA ASN A 14 -4.99 -16.59 -11.28
C ASN A 14 -3.61 -16.31 -11.90
N ILE A 15 -2.99 -17.32 -12.51
CA ILE A 15 -1.73 -17.15 -13.26
C ILE A 15 -1.95 -16.22 -14.47
N ASN A 16 -3.02 -16.40 -15.23
CA ASN A 16 -3.32 -15.52 -16.35
C ASN A 16 -3.55 -14.06 -15.91
N LEU A 17 -4.18 -13.86 -14.75
CA LEU A 17 -4.35 -12.53 -14.17
C LEU A 17 -3.00 -11.94 -13.75
N LEU A 18 -2.13 -12.72 -13.11
CA LEU A 18 -0.77 -12.31 -12.74
C LEU A 18 0.01 -11.81 -13.98
N TYR A 19 0.01 -12.58 -15.04
CA TYR A 19 0.75 -12.23 -16.27
C TYR A 19 0.16 -11.03 -17.01
N LYS A 20 -1.16 -10.89 -16.99
CA LYS A 20 -1.82 -9.70 -17.54
C LYS A 20 -1.39 -8.42 -16.84
N ILE A 21 -1.22 -8.47 -15.52
CA ILE A 21 -0.84 -7.30 -14.69
C ILE A 21 0.68 -7.10 -14.71
N TYR A 22 1.45 -8.21 -14.71
CA TYR A 22 2.91 -8.21 -14.67
C TYR A 22 3.51 -8.97 -15.88
N PRO A 23 3.52 -8.38 -17.08
CA PRO A 23 3.99 -9.05 -18.30
C PRO A 23 5.46 -9.51 -18.23
N VAL A 24 6.29 -8.85 -17.40
CA VAL A 24 7.69 -9.25 -17.17
C VAL A 24 7.76 -10.65 -16.55
N LEU A 25 6.83 -11.02 -15.69
CA LEU A 25 6.77 -12.34 -15.07
C LEU A 25 6.36 -13.42 -16.08
N GLU A 26 5.46 -13.09 -17.02
CA GLU A 26 5.08 -14.02 -18.10
C GLU A 26 6.28 -14.36 -19.00
N LYS A 27 7.00 -13.31 -19.43
CA LYS A 27 8.21 -13.49 -20.24
C LYS A 27 9.25 -14.33 -19.52
N PHE A 28 9.50 -14.02 -18.25
CA PHE A 28 10.41 -14.76 -17.41
C PHE A 28 10.01 -16.24 -17.28
N ASP A 29 8.75 -16.51 -16.96
CA ASP A 29 8.25 -17.86 -16.69
C ASP A 29 8.34 -18.76 -17.93
N LYS A 30 8.00 -18.21 -19.11
CA LYS A 30 8.15 -18.91 -20.39
C LYS A 30 9.61 -19.33 -20.67
N ASN A 31 10.56 -18.50 -20.28
CA ASN A 31 12.00 -18.77 -20.48
C ASN A 31 12.59 -19.70 -19.41
N ASN A 32 11.87 -19.94 -18.31
CA ASN A 32 12.33 -20.73 -17.17
C ASN A 32 11.39 -21.92 -16.85
N ASN A 33 10.84 -22.55 -17.89
CA ASN A 33 10.06 -23.79 -17.80
C ASN A 33 8.85 -23.74 -16.84
N GLY A 34 8.22 -22.57 -16.67
CA GLY A 34 7.02 -22.45 -15.85
C GLY A 34 7.29 -22.40 -14.33
N ILE A 35 8.50 -22.03 -13.92
CA ILE A 35 8.89 -22.06 -12.49
C ILE A 35 8.01 -21.19 -11.60
N ILE A 36 7.48 -20.06 -12.12
CA ILE A 36 6.54 -19.20 -11.38
C ILE A 36 5.16 -19.89 -11.34
N SER A 37 4.64 -20.35 -12.48
CA SER A 37 3.32 -20.97 -12.56
C SER A 37 3.22 -22.24 -11.72
N GLU A 38 4.32 -22.95 -11.52
CA GLU A 38 4.35 -24.12 -10.65
C GLU A 38 4.39 -23.77 -9.17
N ASN A 39 5.15 -22.74 -8.76
CA ASN A 39 5.50 -22.47 -7.37
C ASN A 39 4.79 -21.27 -6.75
N ALA A 40 4.25 -20.35 -7.56
CA ALA A 40 3.48 -19.22 -7.02
C ALA A 40 2.18 -19.67 -6.35
N TYR A 41 1.81 -19.02 -5.26
CA TYR A 41 0.55 -19.25 -4.59
C TYR A 41 -0.24 -17.95 -4.45
N PHE A 42 -1.57 -18.10 -4.42
CA PHE A 42 -2.51 -17.00 -4.44
C PHE A 42 -3.31 -16.98 -3.15
N LYS A 43 -3.58 -15.78 -2.64
CA LYS A 43 -4.37 -15.59 -1.45
C LYS A 43 -5.35 -14.44 -1.63
N ASN A 44 -6.57 -14.64 -1.12
CA ASN A 44 -7.56 -13.59 -1.00
C ASN A 44 -7.53 -13.07 0.44
N LEU A 45 -7.58 -11.75 0.59
CA LEU A 45 -7.60 -11.06 1.87
C LEU A 45 -8.85 -10.19 1.93
N TYR A 46 -9.59 -10.31 3.03
CA TYR A 46 -10.68 -9.38 3.32
C TYR A 46 -10.15 -8.10 3.95
N ALA A 47 -11.00 -7.07 3.98
CA ALA A 47 -10.65 -5.83 4.67
C ALA A 47 -10.24 -6.11 6.11
N ASP A 48 -9.22 -5.39 6.59
CA ASP A 48 -8.64 -5.51 7.92
C ASP A 48 -7.83 -6.80 8.20
N GLU A 49 -7.72 -7.73 7.24
CA GLU A 49 -6.84 -8.89 7.39
C GLU A 49 -5.36 -8.48 7.28
N TYR A 50 -4.55 -9.10 8.14
CA TYR A 50 -3.11 -8.89 8.16
C TYR A 50 -2.39 -9.94 7.33
N ILE A 51 -1.32 -9.50 6.67
CA ILE A 51 -0.30 -10.34 6.10
C ILE A 51 1.04 -9.89 6.68
N GLY A 52 1.78 -10.82 7.21
CA GLY A 52 3.07 -10.54 7.84
C GLY A 52 4.00 -11.71 7.68
N ALA A 53 5.27 -11.45 7.89
CA ALA A 53 6.26 -12.50 8.08
C ALA A 53 6.11 -13.05 9.51
N GLU A 54 5.87 -14.34 9.62
CA GLU A 54 6.09 -15.02 10.88
C GLU A 54 7.58 -14.90 11.20
N GLU A 55 7.89 -14.46 12.44
CA GLU A 55 9.28 -14.31 12.93
C GLU A 55 10.17 -13.32 12.13
N GLY A 56 9.59 -12.37 11.40
CA GLY A 56 10.35 -11.30 10.74
C GLY A 56 10.99 -11.66 9.40
N ALA A 57 10.79 -12.87 8.87
CA ALA A 57 11.27 -13.28 7.55
C ALA A 57 10.14 -13.28 6.51
N CYS A 58 10.37 -12.63 5.35
CA CYS A 58 9.44 -12.71 4.23
C CYS A 58 9.56 -14.04 3.52
N ASN A 59 8.44 -14.77 3.36
CA ASN A 59 8.40 -16.05 2.67
C ASN A 59 8.44 -15.91 1.13
N GLY A 60 8.34 -14.70 0.61
CA GLY A 60 8.34 -14.44 -0.83
C GLY A 60 8.03 -12.99 -1.18
N ILE A 61 8.08 -12.66 -2.47
CA ILE A 61 7.61 -11.37 -2.98
C ILE A 61 6.10 -11.40 -3.16
N LEU A 62 5.42 -10.43 -2.56
CA LEU A 62 3.99 -10.23 -2.70
C LEU A 62 3.70 -9.28 -3.86
N PHE A 63 2.85 -9.72 -4.80
CA PHE A 63 2.31 -8.96 -5.92
C PHE A 63 0.81 -8.72 -5.70
N VAL A 64 0.33 -7.48 -5.84
CA VAL A 64 -1.09 -7.15 -5.69
C VAL A 64 -1.78 -7.27 -7.06
N LEU A 65 -2.71 -8.23 -7.18
CA LEU A 65 -3.48 -8.46 -8.39
C LEU A 65 -4.77 -7.63 -8.41
N LYS A 66 -5.30 -7.33 -7.22
CA LYS A 66 -6.49 -6.51 -7.04
C LYS A 66 -6.52 -5.96 -5.61
N GLY A 67 -7.05 -4.75 -5.46
CA GLY A 67 -7.21 -4.15 -4.14
C GLY A 67 -6.00 -3.34 -3.70
N MET A 68 -5.75 -3.30 -2.39
CA MET A 68 -4.71 -2.45 -1.78
C MET A 68 -4.24 -3.03 -0.45
N ILE A 69 -2.94 -3.12 -0.28
CA ILE A 69 -2.27 -3.51 0.95
C ILE A 69 -1.56 -2.30 1.55
N ASN A 70 -1.89 -1.97 2.78
CA ASN A 70 -1.22 -0.93 3.54
C ASN A 70 -0.03 -1.51 4.30
N ILE A 71 1.16 -0.96 4.09
CA ILE A 71 2.39 -1.36 4.77
C ILE A 71 2.63 -0.45 5.97
N ASN A 72 2.69 -1.05 7.13
CA ASN A 72 2.89 -0.39 8.41
C ASN A 72 4.18 -0.85 9.07
N ARG A 73 4.89 0.08 9.70
CA ARG A 73 5.98 -0.23 10.61
C ARG A 73 5.42 -0.44 12.02
N ILE A 74 5.85 -1.52 12.66
CA ILE A 74 5.54 -1.76 14.06
C ILE A 74 6.61 -1.10 14.92
N ASN A 75 6.21 -0.13 15.73
CA ASN A 75 7.10 0.58 16.65
C ASN A 75 7.36 -0.27 17.90
N LYS A 76 8.46 0.01 18.62
CA LYS A 76 8.83 -0.68 19.87
C LYS A 76 7.71 -0.66 20.94
N ASN A 77 6.81 0.30 20.89
CA ASN A 77 5.66 0.44 21.80
C ASN A 77 4.38 -0.20 21.26
N GLY A 78 4.44 -1.05 20.24
CA GLY A 78 3.28 -1.69 19.62
C GLY A 78 2.41 -0.79 18.74
N GLY A 79 2.77 0.49 18.58
CA GLY A 79 2.09 1.40 17.68
C GLY A 79 2.42 1.12 16.20
N HIS A 80 1.46 1.37 15.32
CA HIS A 80 1.63 1.20 13.88
C HIS A 80 1.82 2.57 13.21
N THR A 81 2.82 2.69 12.34
CA THR A 81 3.03 3.87 11.49
C THR A 81 2.88 3.46 10.04
N ASN A 82 1.96 4.11 9.33
CA ASN A 82 1.79 3.90 7.89
C ASN A 82 3.05 4.35 7.15
N LEU A 83 3.62 3.45 6.35
CA LEU A 83 4.75 3.76 5.50
C LEU A 83 4.30 4.08 4.08
N TYR A 84 3.59 3.16 3.45
CA TYR A 84 3.08 3.29 2.08
C TYR A 84 1.99 2.24 1.80
N ASN A 85 1.28 2.44 0.69
CA ASN A 85 0.37 1.45 0.15
C ASN A 85 0.99 0.74 -1.04
N ILE A 86 0.62 -0.52 -1.23
CA ILE A 86 0.88 -1.31 -2.44
C ILE A 86 -0.47 -1.46 -3.13
N GLU A 87 -0.59 -0.92 -4.32
CA GLU A 87 -1.81 -0.91 -5.13
C GLU A 87 -1.76 -2.02 -6.20
N GLU A 88 -2.86 -2.24 -6.90
CA GLU A 88 -2.92 -3.15 -8.06
C GLU A 88 -1.80 -2.82 -9.07
N GLY A 89 -1.05 -3.82 -9.50
CA GLY A 89 0.11 -3.66 -10.38
C GLY A 89 1.41 -3.29 -9.67
N GLU A 90 1.40 -3.15 -8.35
CA GLU A 90 2.60 -2.94 -7.54
C GLU A 90 2.93 -4.19 -6.70
N PHE A 91 4.17 -4.28 -6.23
CA PHE A 91 4.65 -5.39 -5.41
C PHE A 91 5.42 -4.91 -4.17
N CYS A 92 5.59 -5.81 -3.19
CA CYS A 92 6.31 -5.52 -1.95
C CYS A 92 7.82 -5.64 -2.13
N HIS A 93 8.54 -4.52 -1.99
CA HIS A 93 10.01 -4.50 -2.09
C HIS A 93 10.71 -5.02 -0.83
N GLU A 94 10.04 -5.06 0.32
CA GLU A 94 10.68 -5.41 1.59
C GLU A 94 11.21 -6.85 1.58
N ALA A 95 10.59 -7.75 0.78
CA ALA A 95 11.10 -9.09 0.57
C ALA A 95 12.52 -9.12 -0.02
N LEU A 96 12.91 -8.10 -0.80
CA LEU A 96 14.25 -7.97 -1.36
C LEU A 96 15.30 -7.68 -0.29
N SER A 97 14.92 -7.03 0.82
CA SER A 97 15.81 -6.79 1.97
C SER A 97 16.25 -8.11 2.60
N CYS A 98 15.37 -9.10 2.66
CA CYS A 98 15.69 -10.45 3.17
C CYS A 98 16.71 -11.18 2.28
N ILE A 99 16.72 -10.89 0.97
CA ILE A 99 17.69 -11.48 0.04
C ILE A 99 19.06 -10.82 0.18
N SER A 100 19.07 -9.50 0.42
CA SER A 100 20.27 -8.66 0.38
C SER A 100 20.98 -8.56 1.73
N ASN A 101 20.52 -9.25 2.77
CA ASN A 101 21.00 -9.16 4.16
C ASN A 101 20.96 -7.73 4.73
N PHE A 102 20.05 -6.88 4.21
CA PHE A 102 19.77 -5.60 4.84
C PHE A 102 18.93 -5.80 6.11
N GLU A 103 19.10 -4.90 7.06
CA GLU A 103 18.27 -4.86 8.26
C GLU A 103 16.80 -4.66 7.83
N SER A 104 15.99 -5.69 8.05
CA SER A 104 14.56 -5.66 7.72
C SER A 104 13.86 -4.61 8.56
N LEU A 105 13.05 -3.79 7.93
CA LEU A 105 12.11 -2.95 8.65
C LEU A 105 11.05 -3.88 9.27
N ASN A 106 10.81 -3.77 10.58
CA ASN A 106 9.76 -4.53 11.24
C ASN A 106 8.39 -4.05 10.73
N ILE A 107 7.92 -4.63 9.63
CA ILE A 107 6.71 -4.23 8.92
C ILE A 107 5.64 -5.31 8.98
N SER A 108 4.39 -4.87 8.86
CA SER A 108 3.22 -5.70 8.61
C SER A 108 2.41 -5.14 7.44
N GLY A 109 1.81 -6.00 6.66
CA GLY A 109 0.82 -5.63 5.65
C GLY A 109 -0.59 -5.76 6.21
N LYS A 110 -1.48 -4.82 5.88
CA LYS A 110 -2.90 -4.86 6.22
C LYS A 110 -3.73 -4.60 4.97
N SER A 111 -4.66 -5.48 4.68
CA SER A 111 -5.60 -5.27 3.58
C SER A 111 -6.59 -4.16 3.94
N ILE A 112 -6.73 -3.14 3.09
CA ILE A 112 -7.65 -2.01 3.32
C ILE A 112 -9.06 -2.35 2.78
N GLN A 113 -9.11 -3.21 1.78
CA GLN A 113 -10.32 -3.68 1.11
C GLN A 113 -10.12 -5.12 0.66
N TYR A 114 -11.14 -5.76 0.11
CA TYR A 114 -10.94 -7.07 -0.52
C TYR A 114 -9.78 -6.99 -1.52
N SER A 115 -8.79 -7.86 -1.35
CA SER A 115 -7.57 -7.87 -2.15
C SER A 115 -7.22 -9.28 -2.59
N GLU A 116 -6.74 -9.41 -3.82
CA GLU A 116 -6.21 -10.64 -4.38
C GLU A 116 -4.70 -10.46 -4.56
N ILE A 117 -3.92 -11.38 -4.02
CA ILE A 117 -2.46 -11.31 -4.04
C ILE A 117 -1.86 -12.60 -4.58
N CYS A 118 -0.69 -12.46 -5.19
CA CYS A 118 0.20 -13.56 -5.54
C CYS A 118 1.48 -13.45 -4.72
N ILE A 119 1.99 -14.57 -4.23
CA ILE A 119 3.28 -14.64 -3.55
C ILE A 119 4.17 -15.62 -4.31
N ILE A 120 5.33 -15.12 -4.73
CA ILE A 120 6.38 -15.95 -5.34
C ILE A 120 7.41 -16.26 -4.25
N PRO A 121 7.69 -17.56 -3.98
CA PRO A 121 8.60 -17.97 -2.92
C PRO A 121 9.98 -17.33 -3.01
N ILE A 122 10.57 -17.02 -1.84
CA ILE A 122 11.84 -16.29 -1.76
C ILE A 122 13.00 -17.01 -2.45
N ASP A 123 13.00 -18.34 -2.40
CA ASP A 123 14.03 -19.15 -3.04
C ASP A 123 13.97 -19.03 -4.58
N ILE A 124 12.76 -19.05 -5.14
CA ILE A 124 12.57 -18.84 -6.60
C ILE A 124 13.04 -17.44 -6.99
N VAL A 125 12.71 -16.44 -6.17
CA VAL A 125 13.18 -15.07 -6.40
C VAL A 125 14.71 -15.01 -6.40
N LYS A 126 15.34 -15.55 -5.35
CA LYS A 126 16.79 -15.51 -5.15
C LYS A 126 17.57 -16.28 -6.21
N GLU A 127 17.10 -17.47 -6.53
CA GLU A 127 17.85 -18.38 -7.42
C GLU A 127 17.64 -18.08 -8.90
N TYR A 128 16.49 -17.54 -9.28
CA TYR A 128 16.11 -17.36 -10.67
C TYR A 128 15.80 -15.92 -11.03
N ILE A 129 14.83 -15.29 -10.37
CA ILE A 129 14.29 -13.99 -10.77
C ILE A 129 15.32 -12.88 -10.63
N MET A 130 16.10 -12.86 -9.55
CA MET A 130 17.17 -11.87 -9.32
C MET A 130 18.37 -11.99 -10.29
N LYS A 131 18.37 -12.97 -11.17
CA LYS A 131 19.38 -13.13 -12.21
C LYS A 131 18.87 -12.69 -13.59
N ASP A 132 17.59 -12.37 -13.70
CA ASP A 132 16.96 -11.91 -14.94
C ASP A 132 17.08 -10.41 -15.09
N SER A 133 17.69 -9.94 -16.19
CA SER A 133 17.94 -8.52 -16.43
C SER A 133 16.68 -7.71 -16.65
N ASP A 134 15.63 -8.28 -17.26
CA ASP A 134 14.38 -7.60 -17.53
C ASP A 134 13.62 -7.39 -16.23
N PHE A 135 13.65 -8.39 -15.33
CA PHE A 135 13.04 -8.26 -14.02
C PHE A 135 13.80 -7.27 -13.11
N LEU A 136 15.12 -7.27 -13.15
CA LEU A 136 15.93 -6.28 -12.43
C LEU A 136 15.63 -4.86 -12.90
N LEU A 137 15.48 -4.65 -14.21
CA LEU A 137 15.07 -3.35 -14.75
C LEU A 137 13.68 -2.95 -14.27
N TYR A 138 12.74 -3.88 -14.26
CA TYR A 138 11.39 -3.68 -13.75
C TYR A 138 11.39 -3.27 -12.26
N ILE A 139 12.18 -3.96 -11.42
CA ILE A 139 12.38 -3.58 -10.01
C ILE A 139 12.90 -2.15 -9.90
N TYR A 140 13.94 -1.81 -10.68
CA TYR A 140 14.54 -0.49 -10.67
C TYR A 140 13.53 0.61 -11.03
N GLU A 141 12.75 0.40 -12.09
CA GLU A 141 11.72 1.35 -12.52
C GLU A 141 10.64 1.55 -11.46
N ASP A 142 10.18 0.48 -10.80
CA ASP A 142 9.18 0.56 -9.74
C ASP A 142 9.74 1.26 -8.49
N LEU A 143 10.97 0.96 -8.09
CA LEU A 143 11.67 1.67 -7.01
C LEU A 143 11.83 3.17 -7.32
N HIS A 144 12.21 3.50 -8.55
CA HIS A 144 12.34 4.89 -8.98
C HIS A 144 11.00 5.65 -8.92
N LYS A 145 9.90 5.01 -9.35
CA LYS A 145 8.55 5.57 -9.24
C LYS A 145 8.18 5.82 -7.76
N LYS A 146 8.44 4.85 -6.88
CA LYS A 146 8.17 4.97 -5.44
C LYS A 146 9.02 6.05 -4.79
N LEU A 147 10.31 6.10 -5.08
CA LEU A 147 11.22 7.15 -4.58
C LEU A 147 10.76 8.54 -5.04
N SER A 148 10.40 8.70 -6.31
CA SER A 148 9.88 9.95 -6.86
C SER A 148 8.59 10.38 -6.14
N LYS A 149 7.70 9.44 -5.81
CA LYS A 149 6.47 9.71 -5.02
C LYS A 149 6.82 10.20 -3.59
N VAL A 150 7.80 9.57 -2.95
CA VAL A 150 8.29 9.98 -1.62
C VAL A 150 8.90 11.39 -1.65
N ILE A 151 9.75 11.67 -2.63
CA ILE A 151 10.38 13.00 -2.80
C ILE A 151 9.31 14.08 -3.00
N LYS A 152 8.35 13.88 -3.94
CA LYS A 152 7.25 14.81 -4.18
C LYS A 152 6.40 15.05 -2.93
N ASN A 153 6.14 14.00 -2.15
CA ASN A 153 5.39 14.14 -0.89
C ASN A 153 6.19 14.94 0.14
N LYS A 154 7.49 14.71 0.25
CA LYS A 154 8.38 15.48 1.13
C LYS A 154 8.43 16.96 0.73
N GLU A 155 8.53 17.27 -0.56
CA GLU A 155 8.47 18.63 -1.07
C GLU A 155 7.15 19.32 -0.69
N LYS A 156 6.00 18.63 -0.88
CA LYS A 156 4.70 19.14 -0.43
C LYS A 156 4.66 19.41 1.09
N MET A 157 5.27 18.54 1.89
CA MET A 157 5.34 18.73 3.35
C MET A 157 6.20 19.94 3.75
N ILE A 158 7.22 20.27 2.96
CA ILE A 158 8.09 21.42 3.20
C ILE A 158 7.42 22.74 2.76
N HIS A 159 6.72 22.72 1.63
CA HIS A 159 6.16 23.92 1.03
C HIS A 159 4.69 24.19 1.38
N GLU A 160 3.95 23.18 1.84
CA GLU A 160 2.54 23.34 2.23
C GLU A 160 2.38 23.18 3.75
N SER A 161 1.76 24.17 4.39
CA SER A 161 1.39 24.03 5.80
C SER A 161 0.46 22.82 6.01
N LEU A 162 0.50 22.24 7.21
CA LEU A 162 -0.43 21.15 7.55
C LEU A 162 -1.90 21.58 7.40
N GLU A 163 -2.20 22.84 7.71
CA GLU A 163 -3.52 23.42 7.55
C GLU A 163 -3.97 23.41 6.09
N THR A 164 -3.09 23.82 5.17
CA THR A 164 -3.35 23.75 3.72
C THR A 164 -3.60 22.32 3.23
N ARG A 165 -2.76 21.37 3.69
CA ARG A 165 -2.93 19.94 3.34
C ARG A 165 -4.23 19.37 3.90
N LEU A 166 -4.61 19.75 5.13
CA LEU A 166 -5.84 19.34 5.77
C LEU A 166 -7.07 19.86 5.00
N ILE A 167 -7.04 21.12 4.56
CA ILE A 167 -8.10 21.70 3.74
C ILE A 167 -8.25 20.98 2.42
N LYS A 168 -7.12 20.68 1.73
CA LYS A 168 -7.14 19.90 0.49
C LYS A 168 -7.74 18.50 0.71
N LEU A 169 -7.39 17.86 1.81
CA LEU A 169 -7.95 16.55 2.18
C LEU A 169 -9.46 16.61 2.41
N LEU A 170 -9.93 17.61 3.16
CA LEU A 170 -11.38 17.79 3.41
C LEU A 170 -12.14 18.06 2.10
N LYS A 171 -11.57 18.86 1.18
CA LYS A 171 -12.13 19.09 -0.17
C LYS A 171 -12.22 17.80 -0.98
N SER A 172 -11.19 16.97 -0.98
CA SER A 172 -11.13 15.74 -1.77
C SER A 172 -12.20 14.71 -1.38
N LYS A 173 -12.70 14.76 -0.13
CA LYS A 173 -13.80 13.90 0.32
C LYS A 173 -15.14 14.24 -0.36
N ASN A 174 -15.24 15.38 -1.03
CA ASN A 174 -16.39 15.84 -1.83
C ASN A 174 -17.76 15.63 -1.14
N SER A 175 -17.84 15.90 0.16
CA SER A 175 -19.03 15.72 1.00
C SER A 175 -19.18 16.86 1.98
N LYS A 176 -20.44 17.26 2.25
CA LYS A 176 -20.75 18.24 3.31
C LYS A 176 -20.58 17.67 4.72
N ILE A 177 -20.69 16.35 4.88
CA ILE A 177 -20.49 15.66 6.15
C ILE A 177 -19.43 14.60 5.93
N ILE A 178 -18.30 14.75 6.62
CA ILE A 178 -17.17 13.85 6.54
C ILE A 178 -17.14 13.03 7.83
N TYR A 179 -17.36 11.74 7.73
CA TYR A 179 -17.22 10.80 8.84
C TYR A 179 -15.76 10.38 8.95
N ALA A 180 -15.04 11.04 9.84
CA ALA A 180 -13.65 10.75 10.11
C ALA A 180 -13.27 11.21 11.52
N THR A 181 -12.44 10.44 12.18
CA THR A 181 -11.80 10.83 13.44
C THR A 181 -10.56 11.68 13.17
N HIS A 182 -10.13 12.45 14.16
CA HIS A 182 -8.87 13.21 14.07
C HIS A 182 -7.65 12.28 13.90
N SER A 183 -7.72 11.04 14.38
CA SER A 183 -6.67 10.05 14.22
C SER A 183 -6.58 9.54 12.76
N GLU A 184 -7.71 9.28 12.12
CA GLU A 184 -7.76 8.89 10.71
C GLU A 184 -7.22 9.98 9.80
N LEU A 185 -7.64 11.24 10.02
CA LEU A 185 -7.10 12.37 9.25
C LEU A 185 -5.61 12.59 9.51
N ALA A 186 -5.14 12.37 10.74
CA ALA A 186 -3.73 12.46 11.08
C ALA A 186 -2.92 11.37 10.38
N PHE A 187 -3.46 10.17 10.30
CA PHE A 187 -2.89 9.06 9.54
C PHE A 187 -2.79 9.39 8.04
N GLU A 188 -3.88 9.87 7.41
CA GLU A 188 -3.88 10.27 5.99
C GLU A 188 -2.89 11.41 5.69
N LEU A 189 -2.67 12.33 6.66
CA LEU A 189 -1.78 13.48 6.52
C LEU A 189 -0.33 13.22 6.96
N ASN A 190 -0.01 11.99 7.42
CA ASN A 190 1.26 11.67 8.06
C ASN A 190 1.65 12.72 9.12
N SER A 191 0.76 12.97 10.08
CA SER A 191 0.92 13.98 11.13
C SER A 191 0.46 13.44 12.49
N ALA A 192 0.84 14.12 13.56
CA ALA A 192 0.35 13.79 14.90
C ALA A 192 -1.12 14.22 15.06
N ARG A 193 -1.92 13.38 15.74
CA ARG A 193 -3.35 13.65 16.02
C ARG A 193 -3.57 15.00 16.69
N GLU A 194 -2.70 15.36 17.63
CA GLU A 194 -2.79 16.61 18.39
C GLU A 194 -2.64 17.84 17.49
N VAL A 195 -1.74 17.73 16.50
CA VAL A 195 -1.48 18.81 15.54
C VAL A 195 -2.66 18.96 14.59
N VAL A 196 -3.20 17.85 14.07
CA VAL A 196 -4.42 17.87 13.24
C VAL A 196 -5.61 18.42 14.04
N SER A 197 -5.79 18.00 15.29
CA SER A 197 -6.85 18.50 16.16
C SER A 197 -6.78 20.02 16.37
N ARG A 198 -5.57 20.56 16.52
CA ARG A 198 -5.34 22.01 16.65
C ARG A 198 -5.72 22.75 15.37
N ASN A 199 -5.31 22.23 14.21
CA ASN A 199 -5.66 22.84 12.92
C ASN A 199 -7.15 22.79 12.65
N LEU A 200 -7.82 21.67 12.91
CA LEU A 200 -9.28 21.57 12.80
C LEU A 200 -10.03 22.60 13.66
N LYS A 201 -9.59 22.79 14.92
CA LYS A 201 -10.16 23.82 15.81
C LYS A 201 -9.93 25.24 15.26
N ASN A 202 -8.80 25.49 14.61
CA ASN A 202 -8.55 26.80 13.99
C ASN A 202 -9.49 27.05 12.81
N ILE A 203 -9.68 26.03 11.94
CA ILE A 203 -10.62 26.11 10.82
C ILE A 203 -12.05 26.29 11.31
N GLU A 204 -12.44 25.61 12.40
CA GLU A 204 -13.75 25.77 13.06
C GLU A 204 -13.95 27.19 13.61
N LYS A 205 -12.96 27.75 14.33
CA LYS A 205 -13.01 29.15 14.83
C LYS A 205 -13.20 30.17 13.71
N ARG A 206 -12.68 29.90 12.51
CA ARG A 206 -12.90 30.72 11.30
C ARG A 206 -14.27 30.49 10.66
N GLY A 207 -15.09 29.56 11.20
CA GLY A 207 -16.47 29.28 10.78
C GLY A 207 -16.58 28.49 9.43
N PHE A 208 -15.54 27.79 8.99
CA PHE A 208 -15.59 26.99 7.78
C PHE A 208 -16.10 25.57 8.02
N ILE A 209 -15.88 25.04 9.20
CA ILE A 209 -16.36 23.71 9.61
C ILE A 209 -17.01 23.77 10.99
N ARG A 210 -17.74 22.72 11.33
CA ARG A 210 -18.19 22.41 12.69
C ARG A 210 -17.74 20.99 13.03
N LEU A 211 -17.12 20.84 14.20
CA LEU A 211 -16.65 19.59 14.72
C LEU A 211 -17.70 18.94 15.61
N GLU A 212 -18.03 17.69 15.34
CA GLU A 212 -18.87 16.85 16.17
C GLU A 212 -18.18 15.49 16.38
N ARG A 213 -18.68 14.70 17.33
CA ARG A 213 -18.05 13.41 17.64
C ARG A 213 -18.04 12.48 16.41
N GLY A 214 -16.85 12.17 15.90
CA GLY A 214 -16.66 11.27 14.74
C GLY A 214 -17.06 11.85 13.39
N LYS A 215 -17.40 13.15 13.30
CA LYS A 215 -17.74 13.78 12.02
C LYS A 215 -17.35 15.26 11.97
N ILE A 216 -17.12 15.73 10.76
CA ILE A 216 -16.79 17.12 10.43
C ILE A 216 -17.83 17.61 9.43
N ILE A 217 -18.46 18.75 9.73
CA ILE A 217 -19.49 19.34 8.90
C ILE A 217 -18.91 20.57 8.22
N ILE A 218 -18.92 20.60 6.88
CA ILE A 218 -18.48 21.75 6.08
C ILE A 218 -19.61 22.81 6.10
N ILE A 219 -19.31 23.99 6.61
CA ILE A 219 -20.27 25.11 6.76
C ILE A 219 -20.15 26.09 5.59
N LYS A 220 -18.90 26.40 5.17
CA LYS A 220 -18.62 27.32 4.06
C LYS A 220 -17.81 26.62 2.98
N ASP A 221 -17.89 27.18 1.77
CA ASP A 221 -17.05 26.70 0.66
C ASP A 221 -15.57 26.81 1.06
N MET A 222 -14.92 25.65 1.12
CA MET A 222 -13.51 25.54 1.45
C MET A 222 -12.58 26.17 0.39
N ASN A 223 -13.10 26.55 -0.79
CA ASN A 223 -12.36 27.31 -1.79
C ASN A 223 -12.13 28.77 -1.36
N LEU A 224 -12.98 29.29 -0.47
CA LEU A 224 -12.85 30.62 0.09
C LEU A 224 -11.88 30.68 1.29
N TYR A 225 -11.31 29.57 1.69
CA TYR A 225 -10.34 29.52 2.79
C TYR A 225 -8.99 30.11 2.33
N THR A 226 -8.66 31.27 2.83
CA THR A 226 -7.33 31.88 2.72
C THR A 226 -6.58 31.61 4.03
N GLY A 227 -5.49 30.81 3.95
CA GLY A 227 -4.65 30.38 5.08
C GLY A 227 -3.92 31.53 5.77
#